data_d5791a1443a72fbfcc9371674e68ded2
#
_entry.id   d5791a1443a72fbfcc9371674e68ded2
#
_cell.length_a   1.000
_cell.length_b   1.000
_cell.length_c   1.000
_cell.angle_alpha   90.00
_cell.angle_beta   90.00
_cell.angle_gamma   90.00
#
_symmetry.space_group_name_H-M   'P 1'
#
loop_
_entity.id
_entity.type
_entity.pdbx_description
1 polymer ?
#
loop_
_entity_poly.entity_id
_entity_poly.type
_entity_poly.pdbx_seq_one_letter_code
_entity_poly.pdbx_strand_id
1 'polypeptide(L)'
;APIERRGSSAAAAGAPDYVLLLDTEGLQSLCQTEGHDAKIFCLAILLSSFFLYNSEKAINSAAIDQLSLVAQLTKKIRVHAAGNGGGGSDAAELAEVMPSFLWLLRDFQLELEDEQGRPISPDAYLEQSLRAQPGSSAAVQEQNGTRAAIRDLFPRRSCVTLRHPTLGTKLPDSALKQLPAIDKLHPAFRDGVIDLKQRVFGEIRAKAVGGAAATGPM
;
A
#
# COMPACT_ATOMS: atom_id res chain seq x y z
N ALA A 1 -10.88 -6.21 15.23
CA ALA A 1 -10.62 -6.29 16.67
C ALA A 1 -9.32 -5.56 16.99
N PRO A 2 -9.22 -4.79 18.07
CA PRO A 2 -7.98 -4.14 18.45
C PRO A 2 -6.92 -5.19 18.82
N ILE A 3 -5.70 -4.99 18.32
CA ILE A 3 -4.55 -5.84 18.65
C ILE A 3 -3.66 -5.07 19.61
N GLU A 4 -3.52 -5.57 20.83
CA GLU A 4 -2.57 -5.03 21.81
C GLU A 4 -1.12 -5.29 21.40
N ARG A 5 -0.26 -4.28 21.48
CA ARG A 5 1.18 -4.46 21.40
C ARG A 5 1.66 -5.14 22.69
N ARG A 6 1.98 -6.42 22.65
CA ARG A 6 2.71 -7.07 23.75
C ARG A 6 4.17 -6.63 23.70
N GLY A 7 4.55 -5.86 24.72
CA GLY A 7 5.87 -5.64 25.27
C GLY A 7 7.05 -5.57 24.30
N SER A 8 7.37 -4.36 23.85
CA SER A 8 8.73 -4.00 23.45
C SER A 8 9.13 -2.78 24.27
N SER A 9 10.18 -2.90 25.05
CA SER A 9 10.70 -1.88 25.96
C SER A 9 11.49 -0.79 25.24
N ALA A 10 10.98 -0.27 24.15
CA ALA A 10 11.40 0.96 23.51
C ALA A 10 10.25 1.44 22.62
N ALA A 11 9.16 1.90 23.24
CA ALA A 11 8.16 2.64 22.50
C ALA A 11 8.82 3.94 21.99
N ALA A 12 9.07 4.02 20.69
CA ALA A 12 9.38 5.29 20.06
C ALA A 12 8.24 6.26 20.45
N ALA A 13 8.58 7.43 20.98
CA ALA A 13 7.62 8.42 21.38
C ALA A 13 6.65 8.69 20.21
N GLY A 14 5.35 8.41 20.44
CA GLY A 14 4.29 8.57 19.43
C GLY A 14 3.77 7.28 18.78
N ALA A 15 4.18 6.07 19.23
CA ALA A 15 3.57 4.84 18.75
C ALA A 15 2.16 4.69 19.35
N PRO A 16 1.12 4.32 18.56
CA PRO A 16 -0.23 4.15 19.06
C PRO A 16 -0.31 2.96 20.03
N ASP A 17 -1.11 3.10 21.08
CA ASP A 17 -1.37 2.03 22.04
C ASP A 17 -2.17 0.88 21.42
N TYR A 18 -2.99 1.20 20.43
CA TYR A 18 -3.87 0.26 19.74
C TYR A 18 -3.73 0.38 18.22
N VAL A 19 -3.84 -0.75 17.53
CA VAL A 19 -3.92 -0.82 16.06
C VAL A 19 -5.29 -1.36 15.68
N LEU A 20 -6.02 -0.57 14.88
CA LEU A 20 -7.29 -1.00 14.27
C LEU A 20 -7.00 -1.49 12.85
N LEU A 21 -7.29 -2.76 12.58
CA LEU A 21 -7.24 -3.33 11.24
C LEU A 21 -8.62 -3.17 10.58
N LEU A 22 -8.64 -2.45 9.45
CA LEU A 22 -9.83 -2.30 8.60
C LEU A 22 -9.63 -3.15 7.35
N ASP A 23 -10.54 -4.08 7.11
CA ASP A 23 -10.61 -4.83 5.86
C ASP A 23 -11.69 -4.23 4.98
N THR A 24 -11.40 -4.07 3.69
CA THR A 24 -12.33 -3.52 2.70
C THR A 24 -12.66 -4.56 1.67
N GLU A 25 -13.81 -4.44 1.05
CA GLU A 25 -14.12 -5.22 -0.17
C GLU A 25 -13.07 -4.95 -1.24
N GLY A 26 -12.73 -5.99 -2.01
CA GLY A 26 -11.78 -5.86 -3.11
C GLY A 26 -12.29 -4.90 -4.19
N LEU A 27 -11.39 -4.12 -4.76
CA LEU A 27 -11.68 -3.31 -5.95
C LEU A 27 -12.11 -4.25 -7.09
N GLN A 28 -13.08 -3.86 -7.90
CA GLN A 28 -13.65 -4.65 -9.00
C GLN A 28 -14.45 -5.90 -8.55
N SER A 29 -15.10 -5.86 -7.41
CA SER A 29 -16.12 -6.88 -7.07
C SER A 29 -17.21 -6.92 -8.14
N LEU A 30 -17.55 -8.11 -8.64
CA LEU A 30 -18.45 -8.35 -9.77
C LEU A 30 -19.84 -7.74 -9.65
N CYS A 31 -20.19 -7.20 -8.50
CA CYS A 31 -21.53 -6.69 -8.17
C CYS A 31 -21.59 -5.17 -7.95
N GLN A 32 -20.50 -4.42 -8.15
CA GLN A 32 -20.46 -3.02 -7.75
C GLN A 32 -20.14 -2.07 -8.92
N THR A 33 -20.66 -0.84 -8.80
CA THR A 33 -20.41 0.23 -9.77
C THR A 33 -19.07 0.91 -9.50
N GLU A 34 -18.37 1.41 -10.52
CA GLU A 34 -17.11 2.17 -10.39
C GLU A 34 -17.16 3.28 -9.33
N GLY A 35 -18.32 3.91 -9.15
CA GLY A 35 -18.51 4.96 -8.16
C GLY A 35 -18.51 4.45 -6.70
N HIS A 36 -18.86 3.19 -6.46
CA HIS A 36 -18.83 2.58 -5.13
C HIS A 36 -17.39 2.23 -4.73
N ASP A 37 -16.65 1.57 -5.61
CA ASP A 37 -15.24 1.23 -5.40
C ASP A 37 -14.40 2.48 -5.10
N ALA A 38 -14.64 3.57 -5.84
CA ALA A 38 -13.98 4.84 -5.60
C ALA A 38 -14.25 5.40 -4.20
N LYS A 39 -15.48 5.29 -3.69
CA LYS A 39 -15.82 5.77 -2.33
C LYS A 39 -15.16 4.92 -1.26
N ILE A 40 -15.20 3.58 -1.37
CA ILE A 40 -14.54 2.68 -0.42
C ILE A 40 -13.04 2.94 -0.40
N PHE A 41 -12.41 3.05 -1.57
CA PHE A 41 -10.99 3.34 -1.70
C PHE A 41 -10.61 4.68 -1.05
N CYS A 42 -11.38 5.74 -1.31
CA CYS A 42 -11.17 7.05 -0.70
C CYS A 42 -11.31 6.98 0.83
N LEU A 43 -12.34 6.30 1.34
CA LEU A 43 -12.54 6.14 2.78
C LEU A 43 -11.38 5.36 3.42
N ALA A 44 -10.93 4.28 2.79
CA ALA A 44 -9.81 3.48 3.27
C ALA A 44 -8.54 4.34 3.40
N ILE A 45 -8.22 5.16 2.40
CA ILE A 45 -7.06 6.07 2.44
C ILE A 45 -7.23 7.14 3.52
N LEU A 46 -8.39 7.78 3.59
CA LEU A 46 -8.63 8.89 4.51
C LEU A 46 -8.66 8.44 5.98
N LEU A 47 -9.16 7.24 6.27
CA LEU A 47 -9.25 6.71 7.62
C LEU A 47 -7.95 6.06 8.10
N SER A 48 -7.11 5.55 7.19
CA SER A 48 -5.91 4.82 7.56
C SER A 48 -4.71 5.75 7.81
N SER A 49 -3.85 5.37 8.75
CA SER A 49 -2.49 5.90 8.91
C SER A 49 -1.45 5.08 8.14
N PHE A 50 -1.81 3.83 7.84
CA PHE A 50 -1.03 2.89 7.05
C PHE A 50 -1.97 2.15 6.11
N PHE A 51 -1.78 2.30 4.80
CA PHE A 51 -2.62 1.72 3.77
C PHE A 51 -1.89 0.58 3.07
N LEU A 52 -2.39 -0.64 3.24
CA LEU A 52 -1.85 -1.84 2.59
C LEU A 52 -2.70 -2.18 1.38
N TYR A 53 -2.11 -2.05 0.19
CA TYR A 53 -2.73 -2.48 -1.06
C TYR A 53 -2.28 -3.90 -1.41
N ASN A 54 -3.25 -4.82 -1.40
CA ASN A 54 -3.01 -6.24 -1.57
C ASN A 54 -3.39 -6.69 -2.99
N SER A 55 -2.40 -7.07 -3.78
CA SER A 55 -2.61 -7.59 -5.13
C SER A 55 -1.84 -8.90 -5.37
N GLU A 56 -2.07 -9.51 -6.53
CA GLU A 56 -1.39 -10.76 -6.92
C GLU A 56 -0.32 -10.51 -7.99
N LYS A 57 0.72 -11.33 -7.94
CA LYS A 57 1.78 -11.38 -8.96
C LYS A 57 2.56 -10.07 -9.07
N ALA A 58 2.97 -9.72 -10.29
CA ALA A 58 3.81 -8.58 -10.58
C ALA A 58 3.01 -7.28 -10.80
N ILE A 59 3.67 -6.13 -10.63
CA ILE A 59 3.12 -4.83 -11.01
C ILE A 59 3.19 -4.71 -12.54
N ASN A 60 2.09 -4.99 -13.19
CA ASN A 60 1.92 -4.87 -14.64
C ASN A 60 0.91 -3.76 -14.97
N SER A 61 0.60 -3.58 -16.27
CA SER A 61 -0.37 -2.59 -16.71
C SER A 61 -1.73 -2.75 -16.05
N ALA A 62 -2.24 -3.98 -15.90
CA ALA A 62 -3.53 -4.23 -15.26
C ALA A 62 -3.52 -3.84 -13.77
N ALA A 63 -2.41 -4.09 -13.05
CA ALA A 63 -2.26 -3.68 -11.66
C ALA A 63 -2.23 -2.15 -11.51
N ILE A 64 -1.63 -1.44 -12.47
CA ILE A 64 -1.66 0.04 -12.53
C ILE A 64 -3.07 0.55 -12.85
N ASP A 65 -3.77 -0.07 -13.80
CA ASP A 65 -5.13 0.32 -14.18
C ASP A 65 -6.11 0.17 -13.00
N GLN A 66 -5.95 -0.86 -12.17
CA GLN A 66 -6.74 -1.03 -10.94
C GLN A 66 -6.57 0.13 -9.95
N LEU A 67 -5.43 0.80 -9.97
CA LEU A 67 -5.16 1.98 -9.13
C LEU A 67 -5.48 3.31 -9.82
N SER A 68 -6.16 3.32 -10.99
CA SER A 68 -6.57 4.56 -11.68
C SER A 68 -7.43 5.49 -10.81
N LEU A 69 -8.16 4.94 -9.84
CA LEU A 69 -8.91 5.71 -8.83
C LEU A 69 -8.02 6.66 -8.01
N VAL A 70 -6.74 6.31 -7.81
CA VAL A 70 -5.74 7.18 -7.16
C VAL A 70 -5.55 8.45 -7.98
N ALA A 71 -5.44 8.33 -9.30
CA ALA A 71 -5.29 9.49 -10.19
C ALA A 71 -6.53 10.40 -10.16
N GLN A 72 -7.72 9.81 -10.10
CA GLN A 72 -8.97 10.58 -9.97
C GLN A 72 -9.05 11.31 -8.63
N LEU A 73 -8.69 10.64 -7.53
CA LEU A 73 -8.66 11.23 -6.19
C LEU A 73 -7.67 12.41 -6.15
N THR A 74 -6.46 12.22 -6.66
CA THR A 74 -5.41 13.26 -6.70
C THR A 74 -5.88 14.49 -7.47
N LYS A 75 -6.55 14.30 -8.60
CA LYS A 75 -7.12 15.43 -9.39
C LYS A 75 -8.16 16.20 -8.58
N LYS A 76 -9.07 15.52 -7.89
CA LYS A 76 -10.11 16.17 -7.07
C LYS A 76 -9.51 16.96 -5.92
N ILE A 77 -8.52 16.41 -5.23
CA ILE A 77 -7.82 17.08 -4.12
C ILE A 77 -7.14 18.36 -4.63
N ARG A 78 -6.40 18.29 -5.75
CA ARG A 78 -5.71 19.45 -6.33
C ARG A 78 -6.68 20.56 -6.76
N VAL A 79 -7.85 20.22 -7.29
CA VAL A 79 -8.87 21.20 -7.69
C VAL A 79 -9.41 21.96 -6.46
N HIS A 80 -9.64 21.26 -5.34
CA HIS A 80 -10.11 21.91 -4.11
C HIS A 80 -9.05 22.82 -3.49
N ALA A 81 -7.78 22.41 -3.48
CA ALA A 81 -6.67 23.21 -3.00
C ALA A 81 -6.50 24.51 -3.83
N ALA A 82 -6.56 24.42 -5.15
CA ALA A 82 -6.47 25.58 -6.05
C ALA A 82 -7.64 26.57 -5.89
N GLY A 83 -8.83 26.08 -5.54
CA GLY A 83 -10.02 26.91 -5.33
C GLY A 83 -9.99 27.74 -4.06
N ASN A 84 -9.20 27.36 -3.05
CA ASN A 84 -9.09 28.03 -1.75
C ASN A 84 -7.92 29.05 -1.65
N GLY A 85 -7.22 29.35 -2.73
CA GLY A 85 -6.15 30.36 -2.76
C GLY A 85 -4.85 29.96 -2.06
N GLY A 86 -4.71 28.71 -1.64
CA GLY A 86 -3.53 28.16 -0.96
C GLY A 86 -2.50 27.64 -1.95
N GLY A 87 -1.55 28.44 -2.35
CA GLY A 87 -0.41 28.02 -3.16
C GLY A 87 0.70 27.41 -2.31
N GLY A 88 1.10 26.19 -2.58
CA GLY A 88 2.35 25.60 -2.08
C GLY A 88 2.33 24.93 -0.70
N SER A 89 1.53 25.39 0.25
CA SER A 89 1.39 24.79 1.59
C SER A 89 0.56 23.49 1.56
N ASP A 90 -0.48 23.48 0.75
CA ASP A 90 -1.51 22.42 0.74
C ASP A 90 -0.97 21.05 0.31
N ALA A 91 0.03 21.00 -0.57
CA ALA A 91 0.63 19.71 -1.03
C ALA A 91 1.48 19.08 0.07
N ALA A 92 2.20 19.87 0.85
CA ALA A 92 3.01 19.39 1.98
C ALA A 92 2.10 18.92 3.13
N GLU A 93 1.06 19.69 3.44
CA GLU A 93 0.06 19.34 4.45
C GLU A 93 -0.67 18.04 4.07
N LEU A 94 -1.04 17.92 2.77
CA LEU A 94 -1.65 16.70 2.26
C LEU A 94 -0.74 15.49 2.41
N ALA A 95 0.56 15.64 2.11
CA ALA A 95 1.54 14.57 2.25
C ALA A 95 1.72 14.10 3.71
N GLU A 96 1.52 14.98 4.69
CA GLU A 96 1.54 14.65 6.11
C GLU A 96 0.31 13.83 6.54
N VAL A 97 -0.84 14.15 5.97
CA VAL A 97 -2.13 13.50 6.29
C VAL A 97 -2.29 12.17 5.55
N MET A 98 -1.62 11.99 4.41
CA MET A 98 -1.71 10.74 3.65
C MET A 98 -1.05 9.57 4.39
N PRO A 99 -1.66 8.37 4.33
CA PRO A 99 -1.09 7.19 4.97
C PRO A 99 0.24 6.79 4.33
N SER A 100 1.05 6.06 5.10
CA SER A 100 2.12 5.28 4.49
C SER A 100 1.49 4.18 3.62
N PHE A 101 2.02 3.98 2.43
CA PHE A 101 1.51 3.02 1.44
C PHE A 101 2.42 1.80 1.36
N LEU A 102 1.86 0.62 1.50
CA LEU A 102 2.57 -0.63 1.26
C LEU A 102 1.88 -1.43 0.16
N TRP A 103 2.61 -1.69 -0.92
CA TRP A 103 2.14 -2.60 -1.96
C TRP A 103 2.56 -4.03 -1.61
N LEU A 104 1.58 -4.86 -1.27
CA LEU A 104 1.79 -6.29 -1.02
C LEU A 104 1.51 -7.08 -2.30
N LEU A 105 2.53 -7.74 -2.83
CA LEU A 105 2.44 -8.61 -4.00
C LEU A 105 2.43 -10.07 -3.56
N ARG A 106 1.26 -10.71 -3.62
CA ARG A 106 1.11 -12.14 -3.33
C ARG A 106 1.42 -12.99 -4.56
N ASP A 107 1.81 -14.23 -4.34
CA ASP A 107 2.17 -15.17 -5.39
C ASP A 107 3.20 -14.60 -6.38
N PHE A 108 4.17 -13.88 -5.82
CA PHE A 108 5.23 -13.26 -6.59
C PHE A 108 6.28 -14.29 -7.01
N GLN A 109 6.51 -14.43 -8.32
CA GLN A 109 7.36 -15.48 -8.88
C GLN A 109 8.56 -14.96 -9.66
N LEU A 110 8.64 -13.64 -9.88
CA LEU A 110 9.75 -13.05 -10.60
C LEU A 110 11.01 -13.01 -9.73
N GLU A 111 12.17 -13.07 -10.36
CA GLU A 111 13.41 -12.65 -9.73
C GLU A 111 13.47 -11.12 -9.70
N LEU A 112 13.88 -10.58 -8.55
CA LEU A 112 14.01 -9.13 -8.35
C LEU A 112 15.39 -8.70 -8.84
N GLU A 113 15.48 -8.32 -10.10
CA GLU A 113 16.72 -7.91 -10.76
C GLU A 113 16.52 -6.61 -11.55
N ASP A 114 17.58 -5.83 -11.67
CA ASP A 114 17.62 -4.67 -12.55
C ASP A 114 17.90 -5.08 -14.01
N GLU A 115 17.95 -4.10 -14.91
CA GLU A 115 18.22 -4.32 -16.35
C GLU A 115 19.61 -4.96 -16.61
N GLN A 116 20.49 -4.97 -15.63
CA GLN A 116 21.81 -5.57 -15.69
C GLN A 116 21.89 -6.93 -14.99
N GLY A 117 20.75 -7.47 -14.54
CA GLY A 117 20.69 -8.76 -13.82
C GLY A 117 21.21 -8.69 -12.39
N ARG A 118 21.28 -7.51 -11.78
CA ARG A 118 21.71 -7.36 -10.39
C ARG A 118 20.50 -7.42 -9.46
N PRO A 119 20.59 -8.15 -8.33
CA PRO A 119 19.49 -8.22 -7.36
C PRO A 119 19.07 -6.83 -6.86
N ILE A 120 17.77 -6.59 -6.80
CA ILE A 120 17.18 -5.36 -6.26
C ILE A 120 16.21 -5.68 -5.12
N SER A 121 15.93 -4.68 -4.28
CA SER A 121 14.91 -4.82 -3.25
C SER A 121 13.49 -4.72 -3.82
N PRO A 122 12.47 -5.25 -3.11
CA PRO A 122 11.07 -5.03 -3.48
C PRO A 122 10.70 -3.55 -3.60
N ASP A 123 11.27 -2.69 -2.74
CA ASP A 123 11.05 -1.25 -2.82
C ASP A 123 11.64 -0.65 -4.11
N ALA A 124 12.84 -1.06 -4.52
CA ALA A 124 13.45 -0.64 -5.78
C ALA A 124 12.62 -1.13 -6.99
N TYR A 125 12.06 -2.35 -6.93
CA TYR A 125 11.15 -2.86 -7.94
C TYR A 125 9.87 -2.01 -8.04
N LEU A 126 9.28 -1.60 -6.92
CA LEU A 126 8.15 -0.67 -6.90
C LEU A 126 8.50 0.64 -7.59
N GLU A 127 9.63 1.26 -7.23
CA GLU A 127 10.06 2.52 -7.83
C GLU A 127 10.29 2.40 -9.34
N GLN A 128 10.88 1.31 -9.81
CA GLN A 128 11.04 1.04 -11.23
C GLN A 128 9.67 0.89 -11.92
N SER A 129 8.73 0.16 -11.32
CA SER A 129 7.38 -0.06 -11.86
C SER A 129 6.55 1.23 -11.94
N LEU A 130 6.85 2.20 -11.07
CA LEU A 130 6.20 3.51 -11.04
C LEU A 130 6.89 4.55 -11.94
N ARG A 131 7.96 4.22 -12.66
CA ARG A 131 8.53 5.11 -13.66
C ARG A 131 7.59 5.26 -14.86
N ALA A 132 7.60 6.43 -15.48
CA ALA A 132 6.87 6.66 -16.71
C ALA A 132 7.37 5.71 -17.81
N GLN A 133 6.46 5.03 -18.47
CA GLN A 133 6.77 4.16 -19.59
C GLN A 133 6.80 4.94 -20.90
N PRO A 134 7.70 4.62 -21.83
CA PRO A 134 7.74 5.25 -23.13
C PRO A 134 6.50 4.87 -23.95
N GLY A 135 5.99 5.82 -24.72
CA GLY A 135 4.84 5.62 -25.61
C GLY A 135 3.92 6.82 -25.63
N SER A 136 3.24 7.02 -26.76
CA SER A 136 2.34 8.15 -27.01
C SER A 136 0.85 7.75 -27.06
N SER A 137 0.53 6.46 -26.91
CA SER A 137 -0.87 6.02 -26.91
C SER A 137 -1.64 6.57 -25.70
N ALA A 138 -2.94 6.80 -25.84
CA ALA A 138 -3.79 7.29 -24.77
C ALA A 138 -3.71 6.37 -23.51
N ALA A 139 -3.69 5.07 -23.70
CA ALA A 139 -3.57 4.10 -22.61
C ALA A 139 -2.25 4.25 -21.83
N VAL A 140 -1.11 4.41 -22.52
CA VAL A 140 0.20 4.63 -21.86
C VAL A 140 0.19 5.96 -21.11
N GLN A 141 -0.38 7.02 -21.67
CA GLN A 141 -0.48 8.32 -21.01
C GLN A 141 -1.35 8.26 -19.77
N GLU A 142 -2.47 7.55 -19.81
CA GLU A 142 -3.35 7.35 -18.66
C GLU A 142 -2.64 6.56 -17.54
N GLN A 143 -1.97 5.46 -17.88
CA GLN A 143 -1.19 4.68 -16.93
C GLN A 143 -0.02 5.48 -16.34
N ASN A 144 0.65 6.30 -17.14
CA ASN A 144 1.70 7.20 -16.64
C ASN A 144 1.13 8.26 -15.70
N GLY A 145 -0.08 8.75 -15.98
CA GLY A 145 -0.82 9.61 -15.06
C GLY A 145 -1.11 8.93 -13.72
N THR A 146 -1.52 7.66 -13.76
CA THR A 146 -1.76 6.84 -12.54
C THR A 146 -0.45 6.62 -11.76
N ARG A 147 0.65 6.27 -12.43
CA ARG A 147 1.97 6.13 -11.81
C ARG A 147 2.43 7.41 -11.11
N ALA A 148 2.27 8.54 -11.77
CA ALA A 148 2.59 9.84 -11.20
C ALA A 148 1.72 10.14 -9.97
N ALA A 149 0.41 9.90 -10.07
CA ALA A 149 -0.53 10.13 -8.97
C ALA A 149 -0.22 9.27 -7.73
N ILE A 150 0.18 8.01 -7.92
CA ILE A 150 0.61 7.13 -6.80
C ILE A 150 1.84 7.73 -6.11
N ARG A 151 2.84 8.19 -6.87
CA ARG A 151 4.04 8.80 -6.30
C ARG A 151 3.75 10.09 -5.55
N ASP A 152 2.86 10.92 -6.09
CA ASP A 152 2.48 12.20 -5.51
C ASP A 152 1.62 12.03 -4.25
N LEU A 153 0.66 11.10 -4.27
CA LEU A 153 -0.25 10.88 -3.16
C LEU A 153 0.42 10.13 -1.99
N PHE A 154 1.34 9.23 -2.31
CA PHE A 154 2.03 8.40 -1.31
C PHE A 154 3.55 8.65 -1.34
N PRO A 155 4.04 9.74 -0.75
CA PRO A 155 5.47 10.00 -0.65
C PRO A 155 6.21 8.95 0.19
N ARG A 156 5.53 8.39 1.20
CA ARG A 156 6.01 7.24 1.98
C ARG A 156 5.38 5.97 1.42
N ARG A 157 6.13 5.24 0.61
CA ARG A 157 5.67 3.99 0.00
C ARG A 157 6.73 2.92 0.05
N SER A 158 6.28 1.69 0.16
CA SER A 158 7.12 0.49 0.24
C SER A 158 6.45 -0.69 -0.47
N CYS A 159 7.20 -1.77 -0.68
CA CYS A 159 6.72 -2.99 -1.30
C CYS A 159 7.19 -4.21 -0.52
N VAL A 160 6.32 -5.21 -0.44
CA VAL A 160 6.65 -6.54 0.06
C VAL A 160 6.17 -7.58 -0.94
N THR A 161 7.01 -8.56 -1.23
CA THR A 161 6.67 -9.69 -2.09
C THR A 161 6.51 -10.95 -1.26
N LEU A 162 5.44 -11.71 -1.51
CA LEU A 162 5.21 -13.00 -0.89
C LEU A 162 5.17 -14.09 -1.97
N ARG A 163 5.98 -15.13 -1.79
CA ARG A 163 5.89 -16.36 -2.57
C ARG A 163 4.57 -17.08 -2.28
N HIS A 164 4.12 -17.92 -3.19
CA HIS A 164 2.95 -18.76 -2.91
C HIS A 164 3.23 -19.69 -1.72
N PRO A 165 2.32 -19.82 -0.77
CA PRO A 165 2.57 -20.53 0.50
C PRO A 165 2.82 -22.04 0.35
N THR A 166 2.33 -22.67 -0.70
CA THR A 166 2.47 -24.12 -0.94
C THR A 166 3.42 -24.48 -2.08
N LEU A 167 3.90 -23.51 -2.86
CA LEU A 167 4.77 -23.75 -4.03
C LEU A 167 6.03 -24.50 -3.60
N GLY A 168 6.27 -25.65 -4.23
CA GLY A 168 7.42 -26.51 -3.91
C GLY A 168 7.34 -27.25 -2.57
N THR A 169 6.21 -27.17 -1.87
CA THR A 169 5.93 -28.00 -0.67
C THR A 169 5.15 -29.27 -1.05
N LYS A 170 4.98 -30.16 -0.09
CA LYS A 170 4.12 -31.36 -0.26
C LYS A 170 2.62 -31.06 -0.03
N LEU A 171 2.28 -29.82 0.34
CA LEU A 171 0.91 -29.43 0.61
C LEU A 171 0.21 -29.02 -0.69
N PRO A 172 -0.97 -29.57 -0.99
CA PRO A 172 -1.81 -29.08 -2.07
C PRO A 172 -2.42 -27.72 -1.70
N ASP A 173 -2.72 -26.89 -2.69
CA ASP A 173 -3.35 -25.56 -2.47
C ASP A 173 -4.69 -25.66 -1.73
N SER A 174 -5.42 -26.76 -1.94
CA SER A 174 -6.66 -27.03 -1.20
C SER A 174 -6.48 -27.10 0.31
N ALA A 175 -5.28 -27.45 0.79
CA ALA A 175 -4.98 -27.51 2.22
C ALA A 175 -4.99 -26.12 2.88
N LEU A 176 -4.80 -25.03 2.11
CA LEU A 176 -4.86 -23.65 2.62
C LEU A 176 -6.22 -23.31 3.23
N LYS A 177 -7.32 -23.93 2.73
CA LYS A 177 -8.65 -23.77 3.30
C LYS A 177 -8.77 -24.26 4.74
N GLN A 178 -7.88 -25.16 5.15
CA GLN A 178 -7.84 -25.74 6.49
C GLN A 178 -6.87 -25.01 7.43
N LEU A 179 -6.32 -23.86 6.99
CA LEU A 179 -5.37 -23.06 7.75
C LEU A 179 -4.21 -23.89 8.33
N PRO A 180 -3.38 -24.52 7.50
CA PRO A 180 -2.29 -25.37 7.96
C PRO A 180 -1.34 -24.56 8.85
N ALA A 181 -0.68 -25.24 9.78
CA ALA A 181 0.32 -24.61 10.62
C ALA A 181 1.43 -23.97 9.79
N ILE A 182 1.89 -22.79 10.20
CA ILE A 182 2.81 -21.94 9.41
C ILE A 182 4.14 -22.62 9.07
N ASP A 183 4.59 -23.55 9.92
CA ASP A 183 5.81 -24.35 9.73
C ASP A 183 5.73 -25.32 8.55
N LYS A 184 4.52 -25.66 8.12
CA LYS A 184 4.27 -26.51 6.94
C LYS A 184 4.28 -25.74 5.61
N LEU A 185 4.23 -24.42 5.65
CA LEU A 185 4.24 -23.57 4.48
C LEU A 185 5.67 -23.34 3.95
N HIS A 186 5.77 -22.87 2.72
CA HIS A 186 7.05 -22.60 2.08
C HIS A 186 7.92 -21.64 2.94
N PRO A 187 9.21 -21.93 3.15
CA PRO A 187 10.08 -21.12 4.01
C PRO A 187 10.09 -19.65 3.60
N ALA A 188 10.28 -19.32 2.32
CA ALA A 188 10.29 -17.93 1.84
C ALA A 188 8.94 -17.22 2.03
N PHE A 189 7.80 -17.94 2.04
CA PHE A 189 6.51 -17.35 2.41
C PHE A 189 6.50 -16.97 3.89
N ARG A 190 6.98 -17.86 4.77
CA ARG A 190 7.04 -17.60 6.22
C ARG A 190 7.91 -16.39 6.54
N ASP A 191 9.09 -16.33 5.92
CA ASP A 191 10.04 -15.24 6.13
C ASP A 191 9.44 -13.91 5.62
N GLY A 192 8.79 -13.94 4.46
CA GLY A 192 8.07 -12.77 3.91
C GLY A 192 6.91 -12.30 4.80
N VAL A 193 6.17 -13.23 5.44
CA VAL A 193 5.11 -12.86 6.40
C VAL A 193 5.70 -12.23 7.66
N ILE A 194 6.85 -12.70 8.13
CA ILE A 194 7.55 -12.11 9.28
C ILE A 194 8.00 -10.69 8.93
N ASP A 195 8.63 -10.49 7.76
CA ASP A 195 9.06 -9.18 7.27
C ASP A 195 7.86 -8.21 7.12
N LEU A 196 6.79 -8.66 6.46
CA LEU A 196 5.55 -7.90 6.34
C LEU A 196 5.04 -7.43 7.71
N LYS A 197 4.97 -8.35 8.67
CA LYS A 197 4.51 -8.04 10.03
C LYS A 197 5.42 -7.01 10.71
N GLN A 198 6.73 -7.16 10.59
CA GLN A 198 7.70 -6.22 11.18
C GLN A 198 7.57 -4.84 10.54
N ARG A 199 7.43 -4.74 9.21
CA ARG A 199 7.23 -3.47 8.51
C ARG A 199 5.94 -2.80 8.93
N VAL A 200 4.81 -3.50 8.88
CA VAL A 200 3.52 -2.94 9.28
C VAL A 200 3.57 -2.37 10.69
N PHE A 201 4.02 -3.14 11.67
CA PHE A 201 4.08 -2.68 13.06
C PHE A 201 5.21 -1.68 13.35
N GLY A 202 6.26 -1.65 12.54
CA GLY A 202 7.35 -0.69 12.65
C GLY A 202 7.01 0.68 12.04
N GLU A 203 6.20 0.70 10.96
CA GLU A 203 5.91 1.90 10.18
C GLU A 203 4.56 2.55 10.53
N ILE A 204 3.65 1.83 11.21
CA ILE A 204 2.38 2.39 11.66
C ILE A 204 2.63 3.56 12.63
N ARG A 205 1.96 4.68 12.37
CA ARG A 205 1.96 5.88 13.20
C ARG A 205 0.53 6.27 13.55
N ALA A 206 0.35 7.03 14.62
CA ALA A 206 -0.92 7.67 14.91
C ALA A 206 -1.28 8.60 13.75
N LYS A 207 -2.55 8.59 13.32
CA LYS A 207 -3.01 9.52 12.29
C LYS A 207 -3.21 10.89 12.91
N ALA A 208 -2.49 11.90 12.41
CA ALA A 208 -2.79 13.28 12.72
C ALA A 208 -4.07 13.68 11.98
N VAL A 209 -5.13 13.98 12.72
CA VAL A 209 -6.34 14.62 12.17
C VAL A 209 -6.11 16.13 12.27
N GLY A 210 -6.09 16.81 11.11
CA GLY A 210 -5.62 18.17 10.96
C GLY A 210 -6.13 19.14 12.04
N GLY A 211 -5.24 20.00 12.53
CA GLY A 211 -5.54 21.21 13.31
C GLY A 211 -5.40 21.13 14.83
N ALA A 212 -5.11 19.98 15.43
CA ALA A 212 -4.72 19.95 16.84
C ALA A 212 -3.19 20.03 16.95
N ALA A 213 -2.65 21.23 16.96
CA ALA A 213 -1.37 21.45 17.62
C ALA A 213 -1.48 20.83 19.00
N ALA A 214 -0.60 19.89 19.31
CA ALA A 214 -0.50 19.31 20.64
C ALA A 214 -0.28 20.43 21.66
N THR A 215 -1.35 20.91 22.28
CA THR A 215 -1.25 21.64 23.51
C THR A 215 -0.82 20.61 24.55
N GLY A 216 0.49 20.61 24.85
CA GLY A 216 1.03 19.89 25.98
C GLY A 216 0.30 20.29 27.27
N PRO A 217 0.27 19.42 28.26
CA PRO A 217 -0.35 19.75 29.55
C PRO A 217 0.40 20.90 30.18
N MET A 218 -0.38 21.90 30.67
CA MET A 218 0.10 22.89 31.61
C MET A 218 0.47 22.21 32.94
#